data_05fc37ca9c7bde6eb4bf38ffd01ef181
#
_entry.id   05fc37ca9c7bde6eb4bf38ffd01ef181
#
_cell.length_a   1.000
_cell.length_b   1.000
_cell.length_c   1.000
_cell.angle_alpha   90.00
_cell.angle_beta   90.00
_cell.angle_gamma   90.00
#
_symmetry.space_group_name_H-M   'P 1'
#
loop_
_entity.id
_entity.type
_entity.pdbx_description
1 polymer ?
#
loop_
_entity_poly.entity_id
_entity_poly.type
_entity_poly.pdbx_seq_one_letter_code
_entity_poly.pdbx_strand_id
1 'polypeptide(L)'
;MANNVHFHVTLDIDEKESKLVQFLMENISSKTSHGWMEYEIEKLPIYPTKYDEEGWYNWSIDNMGAKWCHVEDYETDYFSGYSAWSPPIPFVKHLIQYIHDELGGKPTATMTYEDEFRNFIGKTTYFIEAGECYDDTDEIDGEELNEVMLTAYGKEESWFAS
;
A
#
# COMPACT_ATOMS: atom_id res chain seq x y z
N MET A 1 20.41 7.58 3.20
CA MET A 1 19.24 7.86 2.37
C MET A 1 18.44 6.58 2.13
N ALA A 2 17.15 6.63 2.31
CA ALA A 2 16.32 5.44 2.14
C ALA A 2 16.05 5.15 0.67
N ASN A 3 15.97 3.86 0.32
CA ASN A 3 15.45 3.45 -0.96
C ASN A 3 13.95 3.67 -0.94
N ASN A 4 13.42 4.25 -1.96
CA ASN A 4 11.97 4.40 -2.08
C ASN A 4 11.40 3.22 -2.85
N VAL A 5 10.34 2.66 -2.31
CA VAL A 5 9.57 1.64 -3.01
C VAL A 5 8.30 2.32 -3.49
N HIS A 6 8.10 2.36 -4.80
CA HIS A 6 6.89 2.93 -5.38
C HIS A 6 5.82 1.87 -5.42
N PHE A 7 4.61 2.22 -5.00
CA PHE A 7 3.50 1.27 -4.98
C PHE A 7 2.27 1.89 -5.61
N HIS A 8 1.43 1.02 -6.16
CA HIS A 8 0.16 1.40 -6.74
C HIS A 8 -0.88 0.37 -6.29
N VAL A 9 -1.94 0.82 -5.67
CA VAL A 9 -3.01 -0.05 -5.17
C VAL A 9 -4.27 0.21 -5.97
N THR A 10 -4.83 -0.85 -6.54
CA THR A 10 -6.12 -0.79 -7.20
C THR A 10 -7.12 -1.53 -6.33
N LEU A 11 -8.26 -0.91 -6.11
CA LEU A 11 -9.28 -1.44 -5.21
C LEU A 11 -10.49 -1.89 -6.01
N ASP A 12 -11.01 -3.08 -5.70
CA ASP A 12 -12.27 -3.56 -6.24
C ASP A 12 -13.29 -3.43 -5.12
N ILE A 13 -14.01 -2.33 -5.11
CA ILE A 13 -14.87 -1.93 -4.01
C ILE A 13 -16.15 -1.31 -4.54
N ASP A 14 -17.20 -1.33 -3.72
CA ASP A 14 -18.47 -0.72 -4.08
C ASP A 14 -18.47 0.78 -3.74
N GLU A 15 -19.60 1.43 -3.98
CA GLU A 15 -19.72 2.87 -3.78
C GLU A 15 -19.52 3.29 -2.32
N LYS A 16 -20.07 2.54 -1.37
CA LYS A 16 -19.95 2.87 0.05
C LYS A 16 -18.51 2.71 0.51
N GLU A 17 -17.86 1.64 0.05
CA GLU A 17 -16.46 1.36 0.36
C GLU A 17 -15.57 2.44 -0.24
N SER A 18 -15.87 2.85 -1.46
CA SER A 18 -15.13 3.92 -2.12
C SER A 18 -15.22 5.23 -1.35
N LYS A 19 -16.39 5.56 -0.84
CA LYS A 19 -16.56 6.78 -0.02
C LYS A 19 -15.75 6.71 1.26
N LEU A 20 -15.69 5.56 1.88
CA LEU A 20 -14.89 5.38 3.09
C LEU A 20 -13.41 5.57 2.80
N VAL A 21 -12.92 4.97 1.72
CA VAL A 21 -11.51 5.11 1.32
C VAL A 21 -11.19 6.56 1.01
N GLN A 22 -12.06 7.25 0.28
CA GLN A 22 -11.83 8.67 -0.01
C GLN A 22 -11.75 9.52 1.26
N PHE A 23 -12.64 9.24 2.21
CA PHE A 23 -12.61 9.95 3.48
C PHE A 23 -11.28 9.75 4.20
N LEU A 24 -10.79 8.51 4.24
CA LEU A 24 -9.50 8.21 4.87
C LEU A 24 -8.35 8.91 4.16
N MET A 25 -8.34 8.87 2.83
CA MET A 25 -7.28 9.49 2.04
C MET A 25 -7.28 11.02 2.14
N GLU A 26 -8.46 11.61 2.24
CA GLU A 26 -8.58 13.05 2.46
C GLU A 26 -7.98 13.48 3.79
N ASN A 27 -8.14 12.66 4.81
CA ASN A 27 -7.54 12.94 6.11
C ASN A 27 -6.02 12.93 6.04
N ILE A 28 -5.46 12.06 5.23
CA ILE A 28 -4.01 12.04 5.01
C ILE A 28 -3.60 13.26 4.19
N SER A 29 -4.27 13.49 3.08
CA SER A 29 -3.91 14.54 2.15
C SER A 29 -3.96 15.92 2.78
N SER A 30 -4.96 16.17 3.59
CA SER A 30 -5.13 17.49 4.18
C SER A 30 -4.01 17.85 5.15
N LYS A 31 -3.22 16.88 5.57
CA LYS A 31 -2.10 17.11 6.47
C LYS A 31 -0.79 17.35 5.75
N THR A 32 -0.81 17.29 4.42
CA THR A 32 0.44 17.31 3.69
C THR A 32 0.65 18.57 2.91
N SER A 33 0.29 19.70 3.46
CA SER A 33 0.43 20.97 2.78
C SER A 33 1.86 21.26 2.35
N HIS A 34 2.84 20.64 2.97
CA HIS A 34 4.23 20.82 2.62
C HIS A 34 4.76 19.71 1.75
N GLY A 35 3.90 18.77 1.38
CA GLY A 35 4.33 17.72 0.48
C GLY A 35 5.17 16.63 1.09
N TRP A 36 5.30 16.52 2.40
CA TRP A 36 6.05 15.42 2.87
C TRP A 36 5.73 15.06 4.26
N MET A 37 5.87 14.13 4.55
CA MET A 37 5.58 13.38 5.37
C MET A 37 4.99 13.19 6.30
N GLU A 38 4.72 13.64 6.66
CA GLU A 38 4.22 13.58 7.66
C GLU A 38 3.00 13.28 7.72
N TYR A 39 2.50 12.67 7.13
CA TYR A 39 1.35 12.40 7.13
C TYR A 39 1.01 11.62 7.95
N GLU A 40 0.57 11.23 8.45
CA GLU A 40 -0.24 10.78 9.45
C GLU A 40 -1.00 9.54 9.07
N ILE A 41 -0.45 8.76 8.13
CA ILE A 41 -0.96 7.43 7.80
C ILE A 41 -1.03 6.57 9.05
N GLU A 42 -0.04 6.69 9.94
CA GLU A 42 0.00 5.93 11.18
C GLU A 42 -1.11 6.30 12.14
N LYS A 43 -1.79 7.39 11.91
CA LYS A 43 -2.91 7.81 12.77
C LYS A 43 -4.27 7.44 12.23
N LEU A 44 -4.34 6.80 11.07
CA LEU A 44 -5.60 6.33 10.56
C LEU A 44 -6.22 5.29 11.50
N PRO A 45 -7.54 5.22 11.59
CA PRO A 45 -8.20 4.30 12.52
C PRO A 45 -8.18 2.83 12.10
N ILE A 46 -7.42 2.50 11.08
CA ILE A 46 -7.41 1.17 10.49
C ILE A 46 -6.53 0.16 11.23
N TYR A 47 -5.68 0.64 12.12
CA TYR A 47 -4.71 -0.24 12.77
C TYR A 47 -5.23 -0.81 14.08
N PRO A 48 -4.84 -2.04 14.40
CA PRO A 48 -5.30 -2.67 15.66
C PRO A 48 -4.68 -2.06 16.90
N THR A 49 -3.54 -1.39 16.78
CA THR A 49 -2.87 -0.74 17.91
C THR A 49 -2.54 0.70 17.52
N LYS A 50 -2.40 1.53 18.52
CA LYS A 50 -2.09 2.93 18.27
C LYS A 50 -0.60 3.14 18.05
N TYR A 51 -0.31 4.10 17.19
CA TYR A 51 1.05 4.54 16.97
C TYR A 51 1.65 5.03 18.30
N ASP A 52 2.86 4.60 18.57
CA ASP A 52 3.54 4.88 19.84
C ASP A 52 4.91 5.45 19.53
N GLU A 53 5.22 6.62 20.07
CA GLU A 53 6.49 7.27 19.83
C GLU A 53 7.70 6.46 20.28
N GLU A 54 7.60 5.72 21.37
CA GLU A 54 8.70 4.92 21.84
C GLU A 54 8.95 3.72 20.96
N GLY A 55 7.91 3.17 20.38
CA GLY A 55 7.98 2.01 19.51
C GLY A 55 7.76 2.34 18.06
N TRP A 56 7.87 3.62 17.67
CA TRP A 56 7.46 4.04 16.32
C TRP A 56 8.09 3.21 15.21
N TYR A 57 9.34 2.88 15.33
CA TYR A 57 10.02 2.13 14.30
C TYR A 57 9.45 0.71 14.16
N ASN A 58 9.37 0.01 15.29
CA ASN A 58 8.82 -1.35 15.28
C ASN A 58 7.35 -1.34 14.91
N TRP A 59 6.60 -0.39 15.46
CA TRP A 59 5.20 -0.25 15.12
C TRP A 59 5.01 -0.02 13.63
N SER A 60 5.81 0.85 13.03
CA SER A 60 5.71 1.17 11.61
C SER A 60 6.02 -0.04 10.74
N ILE A 61 7.06 -0.78 11.07
CA ILE A 61 7.42 -1.98 10.33
C ILE A 61 6.29 -3.03 10.44
N ASP A 62 5.74 -3.22 11.65
CA ASP A 62 4.71 -4.24 11.86
C ASP A 62 3.36 -3.87 11.26
N ASN A 63 2.99 -2.61 11.27
CA ASN A 63 1.64 -2.17 10.87
C ASN A 63 1.57 -1.49 9.51
N MET A 64 2.63 -0.86 9.06
CA MET A 64 2.67 -0.26 7.73
C MET A 64 3.53 -1.07 6.76
N GLY A 65 4.46 -1.86 7.27
CA GLY A 65 5.39 -2.63 6.46
C GLY A 65 6.64 -1.87 6.07
N ALA A 66 6.77 -0.64 6.52
CA ALA A 66 7.90 0.20 6.19
C ALA A 66 8.09 1.23 7.30
N LYS A 67 9.29 1.78 7.36
CA LYS A 67 9.65 2.82 8.31
C LYS A 67 8.75 4.05 8.16
N TRP A 68 8.39 4.38 6.93
CA TRP A 68 7.42 5.42 6.61
C TRP A 68 6.78 5.11 5.26
N CYS A 69 5.62 5.70 5.04
CA CYS A 69 4.83 5.47 3.85
C CYS A 69 4.09 6.76 3.49
N HIS A 70 4.08 7.12 2.21
CA HIS A 70 3.39 8.30 1.73
C HIS A 70 2.41 7.93 0.64
N VAL A 71 1.23 8.50 0.68
CA VAL A 71 0.27 8.42 -0.42
C VAL A 71 0.37 9.72 -1.19
N GLU A 72 0.76 9.65 -2.46
CA GLU A 72 0.92 10.82 -3.30
C GLU A 72 -0.32 11.16 -4.10
N ASP A 73 -1.07 10.16 -4.51
CA ASP A 73 -2.21 10.33 -5.40
C ASP A 73 -3.29 9.32 -5.07
N TYR A 74 -4.55 9.72 -5.21
CA TYR A 74 -5.66 8.81 -4.99
C TYR A 74 -6.90 9.23 -5.78
N GLU A 75 -7.73 8.24 -6.09
CA GLU A 75 -9.03 8.43 -6.72
C GLU A 75 -10.04 7.53 -6.00
N THR A 76 -11.19 7.30 -6.59
CA THR A 76 -12.24 6.52 -5.95
C THR A 76 -11.87 5.05 -5.73
N ASP A 77 -11.01 4.51 -6.58
CA ASP A 77 -10.70 3.09 -6.58
C ASP A 77 -9.21 2.79 -6.68
N TYR A 78 -8.36 3.79 -6.46
CA TYR A 78 -6.92 3.52 -6.42
C TYR A 78 -6.18 4.57 -5.59
N PHE A 79 -5.00 4.22 -5.16
CA PHE A 79 -4.05 5.18 -4.63
C PHE A 79 -2.63 4.68 -4.89
N SER A 80 -1.71 5.61 -4.92
CA SER A 80 -0.30 5.31 -5.15
C SER A 80 0.58 6.18 -4.28
N GLY A 81 1.83 5.76 -4.13
CA GLY A 81 2.78 6.51 -3.34
C GLY A 81 4.10 5.78 -3.24
N TYR A 82 4.79 6.01 -2.15
CA TYR A 82 6.07 5.36 -1.93
C TYR A 82 6.33 5.15 -0.45
N SER A 83 7.17 4.16 -0.16
CA SER A 83 7.51 3.78 1.20
C SER A 83 9.01 3.50 1.31
N ALA A 84 9.51 3.46 2.53
CA ALA A 84 10.95 3.32 2.78
C ALA A 84 11.38 1.85 2.81
N TRP A 85 12.25 1.48 1.88
CA TRP A 85 12.91 0.17 1.80
C TRP A 85 12.04 -1.04 1.47
N SER A 86 10.80 -1.06 1.83
CA SER A 86 9.91 -2.21 1.59
C SER A 86 8.50 -1.73 1.27
N PRO A 87 7.70 -2.57 0.58
CA PRO A 87 6.34 -2.20 0.22
C PRO A 87 5.42 -2.19 1.45
N PRO A 88 4.38 -1.36 1.44
CA PRO A 88 3.49 -1.23 2.60
C PRO A 88 2.41 -2.32 2.63
N ILE A 89 2.83 -3.58 2.61
CA ILE A 89 1.90 -4.72 2.59
C ILE A 89 0.95 -4.71 3.79
N PRO A 90 1.43 -4.56 5.04
CA PRO A 90 0.51 -4.53 6.18
C PRO A 90 -0.44 -3.33 6.18
N PHE A 91 -0.01 -2.18 5.66
CA PHE A 91 -0.88 -1.00 5.57
C PHE A 91 -2.13 -1.32 4.76
N VAL A 92 -1.95 -1.86 3.57
CA VAL A 92 -3.08 -2.19 2.70
C VAL A 92 -3.93 -3.31 3.31
N LYS A 93 -3.30 -4.27 3.98
CA LYS A 93 -4.03 -5.34 4.65
C LYS A 93 -4.94 -4.79 5.74
N HIS A 94 -4.45 -3.88 6.56
CA HIS A 94 -5.28 -3.24 7.58
C HIS A 94 -6.39 -2.41 6.96
N LEU A 95 -6.12 -1.74 5.86
CA LEU A 95 -7.13 -0.96 5.15
C LEU A 95 -8.28 -1.85 4.67
N ILE A 96 -7.97 -2.95 4.02
CA ILE A 96 -8.98 -3.89 3.51
C ILE A 96 -9.75 -4.51 4.67
N GLN A 97 -9.07 -4.90 5.74
CA GLN A 97 -9.74 -5.44 6.93
C GLN A 97 -10.69 -4.40 7.54
N TYR A 98 -10.25 -3.17 7.63
CA TYR A 98 -11.07 -2.09 8.20
C TYR A 98 -12.34 -1.86 7.37
N ILE A 99 -12.22 -1.84 6.06
CA ILE A 99 -13.37 -1.68 5.17
C ILE A 99 -14.37 -2.82 5.40
N HIS A 100 -13.87 -4.03 5.48
CA HIS A 100 -14.72 -5.19 5.76
C HIS A 100 -15.42 -5.07 7.12
N ASP A 101 -14.67 -4.71 8.15
CA ASP A 101 -15.20 -4.61 9.52
C ASP A 101 -16.27 -3.52 9.63
N GLU A 102 -16.07 -2.42 8.93
CA GLU A 102 -17.01 -1.29 9.01
C GLU A 102 -18.25 -1.47 8.14
N LEU A 103 -18.11 -2.06 6.98
CA LEU A 103 -19.20 -2.11 6.00
C LEU A 103 -19.71 -3.50 5.67
N GLY A 104 -19.03 -4.53 6.13
CA GLY A 104 -19.49 -5.92 5.97
C GLY A 104 -19.31 -6.54 4.61
N GLY A 105 -18.73 -5.81 3.66
CA GLY A 105 -18.48 -6.34 2.33
C GLY A 105 -17.21 -7.18 2.25
N LYS A 106 -16.88 -7.60 1.05
CA LYS A 106 -15.64 -8.36 0.81
C LYS A 106 -14.78 -7.63 -0.21
N PRO A 107 -14.19 -6.49 0.17
CA PRO A 107 -13.35 -5.74 -0.75
C PRO A 107 -12.10 -6.54 -1.12
N THR A 108 -11.59 -6.30 -2.31
CA THR A 108 -10.32 -6.88 -2.74
C THR A 108 -9.43 -5.77 -3.23
N ALA A 109 -8.13 -6.03 -3.25
CA ALA A 109 -7.17 -5.05 -3.75
C ALA A 109 -5.98 -5.76 -4.39
N THR A 110 -5.32 -5.04 -5.26
CA THR A 110 -4.06 -5.49 -5.86
C THR A 110 -3.07 -4.35 -5.72
N MET A 111 -1.93 -4.64 -5.14
CA MET A 111 -0.84 -3.67 -5.04
C MET A 111 0.32 -4.16 -5.90
N THR A 112 0.79 -3.30 -6.80
CA THR A 112 2.06 -3.52 -7.49
C THR A 112 3.09 -2.59 -6.88
N TYR A 113 4.33 -3.03 -6.81
CA TYR A 113 5.38 -2.20 -6.23
C TYR A 113 6.72 -2.48 -6.87
N GLU A 114 7.60 -1.50 -6.80
CA GLU A 114 8.89 -1.57 -7.42
C GLU A 114 9.88 -0.72 -6.62
N ASP A 115 11.04 -1.29 -6.32
CA ASP A 115 12.14 -0.54 -5.70
C ASP A 115 12.71 0.46 -6.71
N GLU A 116 13.06 1.65 -6.26
CA GLU A 116 13.55 2.70 -7.17
C GLU A 116 14.82 2.32 -7.93
N PHE A 117 15.62 1.42 -7.38
CA PHE A 117 16.81 0.92 -8.05
C PHE A 117 16.58 -0.44 -8.70
N ARG A 118 15.32 -0.86 -8.76
CA ARG A 118 14.92 -2.12 -9.37
C ARG A 118 15.58 -3.34 -8.77
N ASN A 119 15.83 -3.32 -7.47
CA ASN A 119 16.32 -4.50 -6.78
C ASN A 119 15.25 -5.57 -6.67
N PHE A 120 13.99 -5.17 -6.72
CA PHE A 120 12.86 -6.10 -6.74
C PHE A 120 11.62 -5.41 -7.32
N ILE A 121 10.67 -6.23 -7.76
CA ILE A 121 9.37 -5.79 -8.20
C ILE A 121 8.38 -6.87 -7.76
N GLY A 122 7.21 -6.48 -7.36
CA GLY A 122 6.26 -7.43 -6.82
C GLY A 122 4.81 -7.04 -7.00
N LYS A 123 3.94 -7.97 -6.65
CA LYS A 123 2.51 -7.80 -6.72
C LYS A 123 1.88 -8.54 -5.55
N THR A 124 1.03 -7.87 -4.81
CA THR A 124 0.30 -8.45 -3.68
C THR A 124 -1.18 -8.33 -3.94
N THR A 125 -1.91 -9.41 -3.77
CA THR A 125 -3.37 -9.40 -3.85
C THR A 125 -3.94 -9.59 -2.45
N TYR A 126 -5.06 -8.90 -2.19
CA TYR A 126 -5.70 -8.92 -0.89
C TYR A 126 -7.15 -9.36 -1.05
N PHE A 127 -7.61 -10.20 -0.16
CA PHE A 127 -8.98 -10.70 -0.18
C PHE A 127 -9.47 -11.03 1.22
N ILE A 128 -10.78 -11.06 1.39
CA ILE A 128 -11.41 -11.40 2.66
C ILE A 128 -11.91 -12.84 2.59
N GLU A 129 -11.58 -13.62 3.60
CA GLU A 129 -12.07 -14.99 3.71
C GLU A 129 -12.34 -15.27 5.17
N ALA A 130 -13.48 -15.79 5.49
CA ALA A 130 -13.90 -16.08 6.86
C ALA A 130 -13.77 -14.89 7.80
N GLY A 131 -14.04 -13.69 7.28
CA GLY A 131 -14.00 -12.46 8.07
C GLY A 131 -12.63 -11.84 8.26
N GLU A 132 -11.60 -12.42 7.64
CA GLU A 132 -10.23 -11.90 7.78
C GLU A 132 -9.61 -11.60 6.44
N CYS A 133 -8.77 -10.59 6.41
CA CYS A 133 -8.02 -10.22 5.21
C CYS A 133 -6.76 -11.08 5.08
N TYR A 134 -6.59 -11.65 3.91
CA TYR A 134 -5.39 -12.41 3.57
C TYR A 134 -4.68 -11.70 2.44
N ASP A 135 -3.38 -11.91 2.35
CA ASP A 135 -2.58 -11.38 1.27
C ASP A 135 -1.73 -12.47 0.64
N ASP A 136 -1.44 -12.30 -0.65
CA ASP A 136 -0.63 -13.25 -1.41
C ASP A 136 0.33 -12.43 -2.27
N THR A 137 1.62 -12.60 -2.08
CA THR A 137 2.65 -11.80 -2.74
C THR A 137 3.49 -12.66 -3.69
N ASP A 138 3.71 -12.09 -4.87
CA ASP A 138 4.59 -12.68 -5.86
C ASP A 138 5.66 -11.62 -6.17
N GLU A 139 6.88 -11.87 -5.77
CA GLU A 139 7.96 -10.90 -5.91
C GLU A 139 9.15 -11.52 -6.61
N ILE A 140 9.78 -10.77 -7.49
CA ILE A 140 11.00 -11.20 -8.17
C ILE A 140 12.12 -10.24 -7.81
N ASP A 141 13.33 -10.76 -7.72
CA ASP A 141 14.47 -9.95 -7.34
C ASP A 141 15.17 -9.35 -8.58
N GLY A 142 16.20 -8.54 -8.32
CA GLY A 142 16.88 -7.80 -9.38
C GLY A 142 17.54 -8.65 -10.43
N GLU A 143 17.94 -9.86 -10.11
CA GLU A 143 18.61 -10.73 -11.07
C GLU A 143 17.64 -11.20 -12.15
N GLU A 144 16.40 -11.47 -11.77
CA GLU A 144 15.40 -11.96 -12.70
C GLU A 144 14.59 -10.84 -13.34
N LEU A 145 14.72 -9.64 -12.82
CA LEU A 145 13.82 -8.54 -13.16
C LEU A 145 13.69 -8.28 -14.66
N ASN A 146 14.78 -8.12 -15.35
CA ASN A 146 14.74 -7.79 -16.78
C ASN A 146 14.09 -8.89 -17.60
N GLU A 147 14.47 -10.13 -17.32
CA GLU A 147 13.94 -11.25 -18.07
C GLU A 147 12.46 -11.42 -17.86
N VAL A 148 12.03 -11.38 -16.62
CA VAL A 148 10.61 -11.57 -16.28
C VAL A 148 9.76 -10.42 -16.78
N MET A 149 10.21 -9.19 -16.67
CA MET A 149 9.48 -8.06 -17.17
C MET A 149 9.30 -8.11 -18.68
N LEU A 150 10.30 -8.54 -19.39
CA LEU A 150 10.20 -8.64 -20.84
C LEU A 150 9.30 -9.79 -21.28
N THR A 151 9.30 -10.88 -20.56
CA THR A 151 8.53 -12.07 -20.96
C THR A 151 7.15 -12.13 -20.33
N ALA A 152 7.07 -12.01 -19.01
CA ALA A 152 5.79 -12.17 -18.30
C ALA A 152 4.93 -10.93 -18.35
N TYR A 153 5.52 -9.77 -18.29
CA TYR A 153 4.78 -8.51 -18.28
C TYR A 153 4.88 -7.77 -19.60
N GLY A 154 5.72 -8.24 -20.49
CA GLY A 154 5.85 -7.67 -21.83
C GLY A 154 6.41 -6.25 -21.84
N LYS A 155 7.14 -5.87 -20.83
CA LYS A 155 7.67 -4.52 -20.71
C LYS A 155 9.05 -4.50 -20.13
N GLU A 156 9.87 -3.61 -20.67
CA GLU A 156 11.19 -3.35 -20.11
C GLU A 156 11.10 -2.39 -18.96
N GLU A 157 10.03 -1.64 -18.90
CA GLU A 157 9.86 -0.61 -17.89
C GLU A 157 8.98 -1.04 -16.75
N SER A 158 8.99 -0.24 -15.71
CA SER A 158 8.24 -0.47 -14.50
C SER A 158 6.75 -0.65 -14.74
N TRP A 159 6.08 -1.39 -13.88
CA TRP A 159 4.62 -1.48 -13.86
C TRP A 159 3.97 -0.12 -13.65
N PHE A 160 4.69 0.85 -13.09
CA PHE A 160 4.17 2.17 -12.81
C PHE A 160 4.38 3.16 -13.95
N ALA A 161 5.09 2.77 -14.97
CA ALA A 161 5.41 3.64 -16.09
C ALA A 161 4.42 3.56 -17.24
N SER A 162 3.35 2.86 -17.08
CA SER A 162 2.38 2.69 -18.16
C SER A 162 1.44 3.86 -18.33
#